data_d0090f40e72c0e492d560f122bb3ba92
#
_entry.id   d0090f40e72c0e492d560f122bb3ba92
#
_cell.length_a   1.000
_cell.length_b   1.000
_cell.length_c   1.000
_cell.angle_alpha   90.00
_cell.angle_beta   90.00
_cell.angle_gamma   90.00
#
_symmetry.space_group_name_H-M   'P 1'
#
loop_
_entity.id
_entity.type
_entity.pdbx_description
1 polymer ?
#
loop_
_entity_poly.entity_id
_entity_poly.type
_entity_poly.pdbx_seq_one_letter_code
_entity_poly.pdbx_strand_id
1 'polypeptide(L)'
;MTNDKDCTAKAVESALLGGTIGLLASAIQNSFQNHSAGAAGVFTRTGRVIPYLAVVGGVFSATECLSESIREKKDYVNSGIAGCTVGILAGLQARSFPVMVGATVGLGAFMAVYEYTGGSLKGIYAGKSEQDIKQYRDDFFKGDKRA
;
A
#
# COMPACT_ATOMS: atom_id res chain seq x y z
N MET A 1 -10.86 -6.08 -20.91
CA MET A 1 -9.80 -7.11 -20.78
C MET A 1 -8.50 -6.39 -20.46
N THR A 2 -8.09 -6.39 -19.20
CA THR A 2 -6.75 -5.94 -18.80
C THR A 2 -5.75 -6.94 -19.38
N ASN A 3 -4.84 -6.42 -20.20
CA ASN A 3 -3.85 -7.25 -20.88
C ASN A 3 -2.83 -7.75 -19.81
N ASP A 4 -2.41 -9.01 -19.87
CA ASP A 4 -1.42 -9.58 -18.92
C ASP A 4 -0.14 -8.73 -18.81
N LYS A 5 0.22 -8.04 -19.89
CA LYS A 5 1.34 -7.10 -19.92
C LYS A 5 1.12 -5.90 -19.00
N ASP A 6 -0.12 -5.46 -18.83
CA ASP A 6 -0.43 -4.32 -17.96
C ASP A 6 -0.38 -4.74 -16.48
N CYS A 7 -0.76 -5.98 -16.15
CA CYS A 7 -0.66 -6.51 -14.79
C CYS A 7 0.80 -6.69 -14.36
N THR A 8 1.65 -7.21 -15.24
CA THR A 8 3.08 -7.36 -14.93
C THR A 8 3.77 -6.00 -14.76
N ALA A 9 3.45 -5.03 -15.60
CA ALA A 9 3.99 -3.67 -15.47
C ALA A 9 3.58 -3.02 -14.15
N LYS A 10 2.31 -3.11 -13.76
CA LYS A 10 1.80 -2.63 -12.46
C LYS A 10 2.47 -3.34 -11.28
N ALA A 11 2.66 -4.66 -11.37
CA ALA A 11 3.32 -5.42 -10.32
C ALA A 11 4.78 -4.99 -10.14
N VAL A 12 5.52 -4.74 -11.22
CA VAL A 12 6.90 -4.25 -11.17
C VAL A 12 6.96 -2.83 -10.60
N GLU A 13 6.07 -1.94 -11.02
CA GLU A 13 5.98 -0.59 -10.48
C GLU A 13 5.71 -0.61 -8.98
N SER A 14 4.75 -1.40 -8.53
CA SER A 14 4.43 -1.56 -7.11
C SER A 14 5.56 -2.23 -6.32
N ALA A 15 6.30 -3.14 -6.91
CA ALA A 15 7.49 -3.74 -6.30
C ALA A 15 8.61 -2.71 -6.12
N LEU A 16 8.82 -1.82 -7.08
CA LEU A 16 9.78 -0.72 -6.97
C LEU A 16 9.37 0.27 -5.88
N LEU A 17 8.09 0.64 -5.83
CA LEU A 17 7.55 1.49 -4.75
C LEU A 17 7.70 0.81 -3.38
N GLY A 18 7.38 -0.47 -3.27
CA GLY A 18 7.58 -1.26 -2.05
C GLY A 18 9.07 -1.29 -1.63
N GLY A 19 9.97 -1.44 -2.60
CA GLY A 19 11.41 -1.39 -2.37
C GLY A 19 11.90 -0.03 -1.86
N THR A 20 11.40 1.08 -2.40
CA THR A 20 11.74 2.43 -1.93
C THR A 20 11.22 2.70 -0.52
N ILE A 21 10.00 2.26 -0.21
CA ILE A 21 9.44 2.30 1.15
C ILE A 21 10.28 1.44 2.09
N GLY A 22 10.71 0.26 1.63
CA GLY A 22 11.61 -0.62 2.36
C GLY A 22 12.95 0.02 2.69
N LEU A 23 13.52 0.77 1.77
CA LEU A 23 14.74 1.56 2.01
C LEU A 23 14.53 2.61 3.09
N LEU A 24 13.44 3.37 3.02
CA LEU A 24 13.10 4.37 4.04
C LEU A 24 12.89 3.72 5.41
N ALA A 25 12.12 2.62 5.48
CA ALA A 25 11.91 1.88 6.71
C ALA A 25 13.21 1.34 7.30
N SER A 26 14.10 0.79 6.46
CA SER A 26 15.41 0.33 6.84
C SER A 26 16.31 1.46 7.37
N ALA A 27 16.28 2.63 6.72
CA ALA A 27 17.01 3.82 7.16
C ALA A 27 16.52 4.30 8.53
N ILE A 28 15.21 4.37 8.73
CA ILE A 28 14.60 4.75 10.01
C ILE A 28 14.98 3.76 11.11
N GLN A 29 14.85 2.46 10.86
CA GLN A 29 15.24 1.43 11.83
C GLN A 29 16.73 1.52 12.19
N ASN A 30 17.58 1.78 11.21
CA ASN A 30 19.02 1.95 11.44
C ASN A 30 19.31 3.20 12.28
N SER A 31 18.52 4.27 12.14
CA SER A 31 18.69 5.51 12.92
C SER A 31 18.32 5.35 14.39
N PHE A 32 17.35 4.51 14.72
CA PHE A 32 16.93 4.25 16.09
C PHE A 32 17.83 3.24 16.83
N GLN A 33 18.62 2.47 16.11
CA GLN A 33 19.52 1.49 16.71
C GLN A 33 20.91 2.07 16.87
N ASN A 34 21.39 2.16 18.11
CA ASN A 34 22.72 2.68 18.44
C ASN A 34 23.79 1.60 18.14
N HIS A 35 24.57 1.77 17.04
CA HIS A 35 25.61 0.82 16.66
C HIS A 35 26.71 1.45 15.78
N SER A 36 27.86 0.78 15.74
CA SER A 36 29.07 1.23 15.09
C SER A 36 29.11 1.13 13.57
N ALA A 37 28.08 0.51 12.94
CA ALA A 37 28.09 0.23 11.50
C ALA A 37 27.69 1.43 10.61
N GLY A 38 27.27 2.56 11.20
CA GLY A 38 26.93 3.78 10.46
C GLY A 38 25.89 3.56 9.35
N ALA A 39 26.01 4.27 8.25
CA ALA A 39 25.11 4.19 7.10
C ALA A 39 25.09 2.81 6.40
N ALA A 40 26.18 2.04 6.48
CA ALA A 40 26.24 0.69 5.92
C ALA A 40 25.29 -0.30 6.62
N GLY A 41 24.87 -0.01 7.86
CA GLY A 41 23.89 -0.80 8.61
C GLY A 41 22.54 -0.93 7.92
N VAL A 42 22.14 0.03 7.09
CA VAL A 42 20.93 0.00 6.26
C VAL A 42 20.88 -1.24 5.36
N PHE A 43 22.02 -1.64 4.79
CA PHE A 43 22.09 -2.78 3.88
C PHE A 43 22.45 -4.09 4.60
N THR A 44 23.35 -4.05 5.57
CA THR A 44 23.86 -5.27 6.20
C THR A 44 22.95 -5.84 7.28
N ARG A 45 22.25 -5.00 8.01
CA ARG A 45 21.45 -5.42 9.16
C ARG A 45 19.93 -5.37 8.91
N THR A 46 19.46 -4.28 8.33
CA THR A 46 18.02 -4.06 8.07
C THR A 46 17.63 -4.26 6.60
N GLY A 47 18.61 -4.57 5.74
CA GLY A 47 18.44 -4.74 4.29
C GLY A 47 17.42 -5.82 3.88
N ARG A 48 17.11 -6.79 4.77
CA ARG A 48 16.04 -7.79 4.54
C ARG A 48 14.66 -7.18 4.35
N VAL A 49 14.41 -5.98 4.92
CA VAL A 49 13.11 -5.29 4.81
C VAL A 49 12.88 -4.82 3.38
N ILE A 50 13.94 -4.43 2.67
CA ILE A 50 13.86 -3.88 1.31
C ILE A 50 13.27 -4.90 0.32
N PRO A 51 13.90 -6.09 0.11
CA PRO A 51 13.34 -7.08 -0.82
C PRO A 51 12.00 -7.63 -0.33
N TYR A 52 11.78 -7.72 0.97
CA TYR A 52 10.51 -8.16 1.50
C TYR A 52 9.37 -7.20 1.11
N LEU A 53 9.52 -5.90 1.32
CA LEU A 53 8.48 -4.93 0.94
C LEU A 53 8.35 -4.80 -0.58
N ALA A 54 9.41 -5.01 -1.34
CA ALA A 54 9.32 -5.10 -2.80
C ALA A 54 8.45 -6.28 -3.24
N VAL A 55 8.66 -7.47 -2.67
CA VAL A 55 7.84 -8.66 -2.94
C VAL A 55 6.40 -8.45 -2.51
N VAL A 56 6.17 -7.90 -1.33
CA VAL A 56 4.82 -7.59 -0.82
C VAL A 56 4.07 -6.64 -1.77
N GLY A 57 4.71 -5.56 -2.21
CA GLY A 57 4.13 -4.61 -3.16
C GLY A 57 3.81 -5.24 -4.51
N GLY A 58 4.73 -6.03 -5.04
CA GLY A 58 4.55 -6.74 -6.31
C GLY A 58 3.43 -7.78 -6.25
N VAL A 59 3.40 -8.60 -5.20
CA VAL A 59 2.36 -9.64 -5.01
C VAL A 59 0.99 -9.00 -4.79
N PHE A 60 0.90 -7.92 -4.01
CA PHE A 60 -0.34 -7.19 -3.79
C PHE A 60 -0.93 -6.74 -5.13
N SER A 61 -0.16 -6.00 -5.92
CA SER A 61 -0.61 -5.43 -7.20
C SER A 61 -0.91 -6.52 -8.24
N ALA A 62 -0.10 -7.59 -8.28
CA ALA A 62 -0.37 -8.73 -9.16
C ALA A 62 -1.68 -9.44 -8.80
N THR A 63 -1.92 -9.68 -7.51
CA THR A 63 -3.16 -10.35 -7.03
C THR A 63 -4.38 -9.47 -7.29
N GLU A 64 -4.29 -8.17 -7.03
CA GLU A 64 -5.39 -7.23 -7.30
C GLU A 64 -5.74 -7.21 -8.78
N CYS A 65 -4.74 -7.04 -9.65
CA CYS A 65 -4.92 -7.03 -11.10
C CYS A 65 -5.48 -8.37 -11.63
N LEU A 66 -4.96 -9.49 -11.12
CA LEU A 66 -5.46 -10.81 -11.50
C LEU A 66 -6.90 -11.02 -11.06
N SER A 67 -7.26 -10.61 -9.86
CA SER A 67 -8.63 -10.67 -9.34
C SER A 67 -9.57 -9.79 -10.18
N GLU A 68 -9.14 -8.58 -10.55
CA GLU A 68 -9.87 -7.68 -11.44
C GLU A 68 -10.09 -8.33 -12.84
N SER A 69 -9.06 -9.00 -13.37
CA SER A 69 -9.14 -9.67 -14.67
C SER A 69 -10.09 -10.87 -14.66
N ILE A 70 -10.12 -11.66 -13.60
CA ILE A 70 -11.00 -12.84 -13.48
C ILE A 70 -12.45 -12.42 -13.24
N ARG A 71 -12.66 -11.39 -12.42
CA ARG A 71 -14.01 -10.95 -12.02
C ARG A 71 -14.61 -9.92 -12.97
N GLU A 72 -13.81 -9.37 -13.88
CA GLU A 72 -14.18 -8.28 -14.81
C GLU A 72 -14.83 -7.07 -14.11
N LYS A 73 -14.52 -6.89 -12.81
CA LYS A 73 -15.04 -5.80 -11.98
C LYS A 73 -13.91 -5.21 -11.14
N LYS A 74 -13.90 -3.88 -11.05
CA LYS A 74 -13.00 -3.16 -10.16
C LYS A 74 -13.76 -2.81 -8.88
N ASP A 75 -13.63 -3.66 -7.89
CA ASP A 75 -14.34 -3.58 -6.62
C ASP A 75 -13.36 -3.65 -5.44
N TYR A 76 -13.80 -3.12 -4.28
CA TYR A 76 -13.10 -3.25 -3.00
C TYR A 76 -12.73 -4.70 -2.61
N VAL A 77 -13.43 -5.68 -3.18
CA VAL A 77 -13.16 -7.11 -2.95
C VAL A 77 -11.80 -7.51 -3.55
N ASN A 78 -11.38 -6.93 -4.66
CA ASN A 78 -10.09 -7.24 -5.28
C ASN A 78 -8.93 -6.82 -4.38
N SER A 79 -9.00 -5.63 -3.81
CA SER A 79 -8.02 -5.13 -2.84
C SER A 79 -8.07 -5.91 -1.53
N GLY A 80 -9.25 -6.37 -1.11
CA GLY A 80 -9.40 -7.28 0.04
C GLY A 80 -8.69 -8.62 -0.18
N ILE A 81 -8.85 -9.25 -1.34
CA ILE A 81 -8.17 -10.50 -1.70
C ILE A 81 -6.66 -10.29 -1.75
N ALA A 82 -6.19 -9.19 -2.35
CA ALA A 82 -4.78 -8.84 -2.38
C ALA A 82 -4.21 -8.62 -0.96
N GLY A 83 -4.96 -7.95 -0.08
CA GLY A 83 -4.62 -7.78 1.32
C GLY A 83 -4.51 -9.11 2.08
N CYS A 84 -5.43 -10.05 1.83
CA CYS A 84 -5.36 -11.39 2.41
C CYS A 84 -4.09 -12.13 1.96
N THR A 85 -3.74 -12.06 0.69
CA THR A 85 -2.52 -12.71 0.14
C THR A 85 -1.26 -12.15 0.82
N VAL A 86 -1.18 -10.84 0.99
CA VAL A 86 -0.07 -10.20 1.71
C VAL A 86 -0.06 -10.59 3.19
N GLY A 87 -1.22 -10.74 3.82
CA GLY A 87 -1.34 -11.21 5.20
C GLY A 87 -0.77 -12.62 5.39
N ILE A 88 -1.00 -13.52 4.44
CA ILE A 88 -0.39 -14.85 4.43
C ILE A 88 1.13 -14.76 4.32
N LEU A 89 1.66 -13.92 3.44
CA LEU A 89 3.11 -13.70 3.31
C LEU A 89 3.73 -13.18 4.61
N ALA A 90 3.03 -12.26 5.30
CA ALA A 90 3.48 -11.73 6.58
C ALA A 90 3.54 -12.85 7.66
N GLY A 91 2.55 -13.72 7.68
CA GLY A 91 2.51 -14.87 8.59
C GLY A 91 3.61 -15.89 8.33
N LEU A 92 3.89 -16.17 7.06
CA LEU A 92 4.98 -17.05 6.65
C LEU A 92 6.35 -16.49 7.08
N GLN A 93 6.55 -15.19 6.93
CA GLN A 93 7.77 -14.52 7.40
C GLN A 93 7.91 -14.58 8.92
N ALA A 94 6.82 -14.36 9.65
CA ALA A 94 6.81 -14.43 11.11
C ALA A 94 6.91 -15.86 11.64
N ARG A 95 6.77 -16.88 10.79
CA ARG A 95 6.73 -18.32 11.17
C ARG A 95 5.71 -18.60 12.28
N SER A 96 4.61 -17.88 12.28
CA SER A 96 3.59 -17.92 13.32
C SER A 96 2.20 -18.01 12.73
N PHE A 97 1.50 -19.12 12.99
CA PHE A 97 0.14 -19.33 12.48
C PHE A 97 -0.87 -18.29 13.01
N PRO A 98 -0.87 -17.91 14.30
CA PRO A 98 -1.74 -16.84 14.81
C PRO A 98 -1.50 -15.50 14.12
N VAL A 99 -0.23 -15.14 13.84
CA VAL A 99 0.11 -13.92 13.12
C VAL A 99 -0.38 -13.99 11.67
N MET A 100 -0.29 -15.15 11.03
CA MET A 100 -0.79 -15.36 9.68
C MET A 100 -2.30 -15.11 9.59
N VAL A 101 -3.08 -15.71 10.50
CA VAL A 101 -4.53 -15.53 10.53
C VAL A 101 -4.89 -14.08 10.82
N GLY A 102 -4.28 -13.48 11.84
CA GLY A 102 -4.52 -12.09 12.23
C GLY A 102 -4.15 -11.10 11.14
N ALA A 103 -3.00 -11.28 10.49
CA ALA A 103 -2.55 -10.42 9.38
C ALA A 103 -3.45 -10.58 8.14
N THR A 104 -3.84 -11.82 7.81
CA THR A 104 -4.73 -12.08 6.66
C THR A 104 -6.08 -11.38 6.84
N VAL A 105 -6.73 -11.59 7.98
CA VAL A 105 -8.03 -10.96 8.26
C VAL A 105 -7.88 -9.45 8.41
N GLY A 106 -6.88 -8.98 9.14
CA GLY A 106 -6.65 -7.56 9.40
C GLY A 106 -6.33 -6.78 8.13
N LEU A 107 -5.34 -7.22 7.34
CA LEU A 107 -4.97 -6.55 6.10
C LEU A 107 -6.04 -6.68 5.02
N GLY A 108 -6.69 -7.83 4.90
CA GLY A 108 -7.79 -8.03 3.96
C GLY A 108 -8.96 -7.09 4.25
N ALA A 109 -9.40 -7.02 5.50
CA ALA A 109 -10.47 -6.12 5.92
C ALA A 109 -10.07 -4.64 5.77
N PHE A 110 -8.85 -4.28 6.17
CA PHE A 110 -8.34 -2.92 6.06
C PHE A 110 -8.31 -2.44 4.60
N MET A 111 -7.77 -3.25 3.69
CA MET A 111 -7.70 -2.90 2.27
C MET A 111 -9.08 -2.86 1.62
N ALA A 112 -9.99 -3.75 1.98
CA ALA A 112 -11.37 -3.71 1.49
C ALA A 112 -12.09 -2.43 1.94
N VAL A 113 -11.97 -2.05 3.21
CA VAL A 113 -12.56 -0.80 3.73
C VAL A 113 -11.91 0.42 3.10
N TYR A 114 -10.58 0.42 2.94
CA TYR A 114 -9.85 1.51 2.29
C TYR A 114 -10.37 1.76 0.87
N GLU A 115 -10.51 0.71 0.06
CA GLU A 115 -11.03 0.83 -1.30
C GLU A 115 -12.53 1.18 -1.31
N TYR A 116 -13.32 0.63 -0.38
CA TYR A 116 -14.73 0.99 -0.22
C TYR A 116 -14.94 2.47 0.10
N THR A 117 -14.02 3.08 0.85
CA THR A 117 -14.04 4.53 1.14
C THR A 117 -13.51 5.40 -0.01
N GLY A 118 -13.23 4.81 -1.17
CA GLY A 118 -12.79 5.52 -2.38
C GLY A 118 -11.30 5.49 -2.64
N GLY A 119 -10.54 4.65 -1.97
CA GLY A 119 -9.10 4.42 -2.22
C GLY A 119 -8.22 5.66 -2.09
N SER A 120 -8.71 6.72 -1.45
CA SER A 120 -8.04 8.01 -1.40
C SER A 120 -7.94 8.54 0.03
N LEU A 121 -6.72 8.79 0.46
CA LEU A 121 -6.45 9.54 1.71
C LEU A 121 -6.84 11.03 1.61
N LYS A 122 -7.34 11.47 0.45
CA LYS A 122 -7.76 12.85 0.22
C LYS A 122 -9.13 13.18 0.84
N GLY A 123 -9.80 12.25 1.49
CA GLY A 123 -11.06 12.48 2.20
C GLY A 123 -12.13 13.14 1.31
N ILE A 124 -12.68 14.29 1.75
CA ILE A 124 -13.72 15.06 1.05
C ILE A 124 -13.32 15.50 -0.37
N TYR A 125 -12.03 15.43 -0.70
CA TYR A 125 -11.48 15.82 -2.00
C TYR A 125 -11.31 14.64 -2.95
N ALA A 126 -11.67 13.43 -2.54
CA ALA A 126 -11.62 12.24 -3.38
C ALA A 126 -12.51 12.40 -4.61
N GLY A 127 -11.91 12.25 -5.79
CA GLY A 127 -12.64 12.34 -7.07
C GLY A 127 -12.97 13.75 -7.55
N LYS A 128 -12.53 14.81 -6.83
CA LYS A 128 -12.71 16.20 -7.28
C LYS A 128 -11.52 16.66 -8.10
N SER A 129 -11.80 17.42 -9.16
CA SER A 129 -10.80 18.13 -9.96
C SER A 129 -10.06 19.16 -9.10
N GLU A 130 -8.82 19.52 -9.48
CA GLU A 130 -8.09 20.63 -8.82
C GLU A 130 -8.87 21.96 -8.83
N GLN A 131 -9.67 22.18 -9.85
CA GLN A 131 -10.52 23.36 -9.98
C GLN A 131 -11.65 23.34 -8.95
N ASP A 132 -12.30 22.20 -8.77
CA ASP A 132 -13.37 22.00 -7.78
C ASP A 132 -12.83 22.13 -6.35
N ILE A 133 -11.61 21.65 -6.11
CA ILE A 133 -10.93 21.76 -4.80
C ILE A 133 -10.66 23.23 -4.46
N LYS A 134 -10.16 24.00 -5.44
CA LYS A 134 -9.92 25.45 -5.27
C LYS A 134 -11.21 26.18 -4.99
N GLN A 135 -12.27 25.91 -5.73
CA GLN A 135 -13.57 26.54 -5.57
C GLN A 135 -14.17 26.23 -4.19
N TYR A 136 -14.13 24.96 -3.77
CA TYR A 136 -14.61 24.55 -2.45
C TYR A 136 -13.85 25.23 -1.29
N ARG A 137 -12.54 25.37 -1.46
CA ARG A 137 -11.68 26.09 -0.50
C ARG A 137 -12.03 27.58 -0.45
N ASP A 138 -12.18 28.21 -1.61
CA ASP A 138 -12.48 29.64 -1.71
C ASP A 138 -13.87 29.96 -1.15
N ASP A 139 -14.85 29.09 -1.36
CA ASP A 139 -16.19 29.22 -0.79
C ASP A 139 -16.19 29.04 0.73
N PHE A 140 -15.38 28.13 1.25
CA PHE A 140 -15.22 27.94 2.70
C PHE A 140 -14.64 29.18 3.37
N PHE A 141 -13.59 29.77 2.80
CA PHE A 141 -12.99 30.99 3.35
C PHE A 141 -13.80 32.26 3.09
N LYS A 142 -14.67 32.30 2.08
CA LYS A 142 -15.62 33.38 1.87
C LYS A 142 -16.80 33.35 2.85
N GLY A 143 -17.21 32.15 3.26
CA GLY A 143 -18.28 31.97 4.26
C GLY A 143 -17.93 32.54 5.62
N ASP A 144 -16.65 32.48 6.02
CA ASP A 144 -16.14 32.98 7.30
C ASP A 144 -16.08 34.53 7.36
N LYS A 145 -16.10 35.21 6.23
CA LYS A 145 -16.11 36.69 6.18
C LYS A 145 -17.50 37.32 6.31
N ARG A 146 -18.56 36.54 6.53
CA ARG A 146 -19.94 37.02 6.69
C ARG A 146 -20.51 36.78 8.08
N ALA A 147 -19.70 36.43 9.06
CA ALA A 147 -20.09 36.33 10.45
C ALA A 147 -19.67 37.57 11.25
#